data_0a0148eadcf51473d90995a10da8f3cc
#
_entry.id   0a0148eadcf51473d90995a10da8f3cc
#
_cell.length_a   1.000
_cell.length_b   1.000
_cell.length_c   1.000
_cell.angle_alpha   90.00
_cell.angle_beta   90.00
_cell.angle_gamma   90.00
#
_symmetry.space_group_name_H-M   'P 1'
#
loop_
_entity.id
_entity.type
_entity.pdbx_description
1 polymer ?
#
loop_
_entity_poly.entity_id
_entity_poly.type
_entity_poly.pdbx_seq_one_letter_code
_entity_poly.pdbx_strand_id
1 'polypeptide(L)'
;MADDGALIAVGGSIRVANGCAVSEGHIERVGVSNAWLPRFQTIEYFRAFLAARVAFARLSLLLLISGAFGVFRRDALVAAGGYKHDTVGEDLEVLVRMQRSMCEQGRPYRVAFLPEVCCWTEVPTTIVGLRNQRTRWQQGAIETLLTHRTMLFNPRYGRLGLVAFPLLALEDLAGPVLEFLGYFLIPVGLIFGFLDPKVAILFFLLTCVFGTITSAGSLLLEEWQLRPTATTRDFARLAVASIIENFGYRQMLQLFRLRGIWHFLKGNKSWAAVPRVGLANSTGEDRIHSDRRAKDKTISHRAEVRPLIDGEGPR
;
A
#
# COMPACT_ATOMS: atom_id res chain seq x y z
N MET A 1 8.18 -15.65 18.37
CA MET A 1 8.45 -14.36 19.08
C MET A 1 8.84 -14.58 20.53
N ALA A 2 8.23 -15.54 21.25
CA ALA A 2 8.59 -15.79 22.64
C ALA A 2 10.07 -16.20 22.81
N ASP A 3 10.57 -17.05 21.93
CA ASP A 3 11.93 -17.61 22.03
C ASP A 3 13.04 -16.76 21.37
N ASP A 4 12.66 -15.75 20.55
CA ASP A 4 13.61 -14.87 19.88
C ASP A 4 13.45 -13.43 20.38
N GLY A 5 14.32 -13.08 21.33
CA GLY A 5 14.31 -11.76 21.95
C GLY A 5 14.59 -10.59 21.02
N ALA A 6 15.20 -10.85 19.86
CA ALA A 6 15.49 -9.83 18.85
C ALA A 6 14.31 -9.60 17.86
N LEU A 7 13.37 -10.54 17.72
CA LEU A 7 12.26 -10.40 16.79
C LEU A 7 11.20 -9.43 17.31
N ILE A 8 11.13 -8.24 16.72
CA ILE A 8 10.22 -7.15 17.17
C ILE A 8 8.92 -7.08 16.37
N ALA A 9 8.92 -7.50 15.11
CA ALA A 9 7.73 -7.48 14.27
C ALA A 9 7.77 -8.58 13.20
N VAL A 10 6.58 -9.05 12.81
CA VAL A 10 6.39 -10.03 11.72
C VAL A 10 5.26 -9.53 10.83
N GLY A 11 5.55 -9.33 9.55
CA GLY A 11 4.57 -9.11 8.51
C GLY A 11 4.21 -10.41 7.79
N GLY A 12 3.14 -10.39 7.02
CA GLY A 12 2.73 -11.52 6.21
C GLY A 12 2.21 -11.11 4.84
N SER A 13 2.18 -12.08 3.93
CA SER A 13 1.67 -11.88 2.59
C SER A 13 0.17 -11.64 2.60
N ILE A 14 -0.27 -10.69 1.79
CA ILE A 14 -1.67 -10.28 1.64
C ILE A 14 -2.10 -10.54 0.21
N ARG A 15 -3.26 -11.16 0.04
CA ARG A 15 -3.86 -11.39 -1.27
C ARG A 15 -5.10 -10.53 -1.49
N VAL A 16 -5.38 -10.30 -2.75
CA VAL A 16 -6.57 -9.59 -3.21
C VAL A 16 -7.76 -10.55 -3.24
N ALA A 17 -8.80 -10.24 -2.50
CA ALA A 17 -10.01 -11.04 -2.39
C ALA A 17 -11.03 -10.77 -3.50
N ASN A 18 -10.86 -9.71 -4.30
CA ASN A 18 -11.76 -9.38 -5.40
C ASN A 18 -11.78 -10.49 -6.47
N GLY A 19 -12.93 -11.12 -6.64
CA GLY A 19 -13.11 -12.25 -7.55
C GLY A 19 -13.09 -13.62 -6.87
N CYS A 20 -12.74 -13.69 -5.58
CA CYS A 20 -12.88 -14.88 -4.77
C CYS A 20 -14.34 -15.12 -4.37
N ALA A 21 -14.72 -16.38 -4.19
CA ALA A 21 -15.96 -16.71 -3.50
C ALA A 21 -15.70 -16.71 -1.99
N VAL A 22 -16.49 -15.93 -1.25
CA VAL A 22 -16.37 -15.78 0.19
C VAL A 22 -17.69 -16.15 0.85
N SER A 23 -17.65 -17.03 1.85
CA SER A 23 -18.80 -17.41 2.66
C SER A 23 -18.40 -17.38 4.12
N GLU A 24 -19.23 -16.83 4.99
CA GLU A 24 -19.02 -16.72 6.43
C GLU A 24 -17.63 -16.20 6.85
N GLY A 25 -17.07 -15.28 6.05
CA GLY A 25 -15.74 -14.70 6.30
C GLY A 25 -14.56 -15.57 5.85
N HIS A 26 -14.81 -16.73 5.23
CA HIS A 26 -13.79 -17.63 4.70
C HIS A 26 -13.75 -17.61 3.17
N ILE A 27 -12.55 -17.76 2.61
CA ILE A 27 -12.37 -17.93 1.16
C ILE A 27 -12.69 -19.38 0.79
N GLU A 28 -13.82 -19.63 0.16
CA GLU A 28 -14.21 -20.94 -0.34
C GLU A 28 -13.51 -21.30 -1.66
N ARG A 29 -13.36 -20.30 -2.52
CA ARG A 29 -12.71 -20.47 -3.81
C ARG A 29 -11.90 -19.23 -4.17
N VAL A 30 -10.65 -19.44 -4.48
CA VAL A 30 -9.78 -18.39 -5.01
C VAL A 30 -10.13 -18.14 -6.47
N GLY A 31 -10.23 -16.88 -6.85
CA GLY A 31 -10.51 -16.45 -8.21
C GLY A 31 -9.96 -15.05 -8.49
N VAL A 32 -9.89 -14.70 -9.76
CA VAL A 32 -9.41 -13.41 -10.22
C VAL A 32 -10.58 -12.58 -10.74
N SER A 33 -10.66 -11.33 -10.33
CA SER A 33 -11.71 -10.41 -10.76
C SER A 33 -11.83 -10.29 -12.27
N ASN A 34 -13.04 -10.11 -12.77
CA ASN A 34 -13.27 -9.82 -14.19
C ASN A 34 -12.91 -8.37 -14.56
N ALA A 35 -12.85 -7.46 -13.60
CA ALA A 35 -12.50 -6.07 -13.81
C ALA A 35 -10.97 -5.87 -13.90
N TRP A 36 -10.51 -4.98 -14.78
CA TRP A 36 -9.10 -4.72 -15.01
C TRP A 36 -8.40 -4.11 -13.79
N LEU A 37 -9.06 -3.18 -13.14
CA LEU A 37 -8.46 -2.44 -12.03
C LEU A 37 -8.03 -3.34 -10.85
N PRO A 38 -8.86 -4.27 -10.34
CA PRO A 38 -8.43 -5.26 -9.36
C PRO A 38 -7.34 -6.21 -9.88
N ARG A 39 -7.35 -6.60 -11.18
CA ARG A 39 -6.29 -7.47 -11.73
C ARG A 39 -4.92 -6.81 -11.67
N PHE A 40 -4.81 -5.54 -12.09
CA PHE A 40 -3.55 -4.79 -11.98
C PHE A 40 -3.07 -4.72 -10.53
N GLN A 41 -3.98 -4.47 -9.59
CA GLN A 41 -3.65 -4.44 -8.18
C GLN A 41 -3.25 -5.82 -7.64
N THR A 42 -3.82 -6.92 -8.17
CA THR A 42 -3.38 -8.29 -7.81
C THR A 42 -1.92 -8.51 -8.17
N ILE A 43 -1.48 -8.12 -9.38
CA ILE A 43 -0.08 -8.23 -9.81
C ILE A 43 0.82 -7.33 -8.96
N GLU A 44 0.37 -6.12 -8.67
CA GLU A 44 1.09 -5.19 -7.80
C GLU A 44 1.29 -5.77 -6.39
N TYR A 45 0.29 -6.45 -5.84
CA TYR A 45 0.38 -7.14 -4.55
C TYR A 45 1.37 -8.30 -4.60
N PHE A 46 1.41 -9.08 -5.68
CA PHE A 46 2.42 -10.14 -5.83
C PHE A 46 3.83 -9.57 -5.85
N ARG A 47 4.09 -8.51 -6.61
CA ARG A 47 5.39 -7.83 -6.59
C ARG A 47 5.75 -7.30 -5.21
N ALA A 48 4.81 -6.66 -4.53
CA ALA A 48 5.06 -6.04 -3.24
C ALA A 48 5.27 -7.07 -2.13
N PHE A 49 4.43 -8.10 -2.05
CA PHE A 49 4.42 -9.02 -0.92
C PHE A 49 5.34 -10.23 -1.11
N LEU A 50 5.37 -10.82 -2.29
CA LEU A 50 6.17 -12.03 -2.54
C LEU A 50 7.62 -11.73 -2.91
N ALA A 51 7.85 -10.71 -3.75
CA ALA A 51 9.21 -10.39 -4.18
C ALA A 51 9.87 -9.37 -3.25
N ALA A 52 9.33 -8.14 -3.18
CA ALA A 52 10.02 -7.03 -2.52
C ALA A 52 10.12 -7.21 -1.00
N ARG A 53 9.00 -7.48 -0.30
CA ARG A 53 9.00 -7.54 1.17
C ARG A 53 9.77 -8.74 1.71
N VAL A 54 9.72 -9.89 1.04
CA VAL A 54 10.52 -11.06 1.40
C VAL A 54 12.02 -10.75 1.25
N ALA A 55 12.41 -10.14 0.13
CA ALA A 55 13.80 -9.74 -0.12
C ALA A 55 14.28 -8.70 0.92
N PHE A 56 13.47 -7.64 1.15
CA PHE A 56 13.81 -6.60 2.13
C PHE A 56 13.91 -7.15 3.55
N ALA A 57 13.04 -8.09 3.96
CA ALA A 57 13.14 -8.73 5.26
C ALA A 57 14.43 -9.54 5.40
N ARG A 58 14.82 -10.32 4.36
CA ARG A 58 16.09 -11.08 4.33
C ARG A 58 17.31 -10.18 4.40
N LEU A 59 17.26 -9.00 3.79
CA LEU A 59 18.34 -8.02 3.77
C LEU A 59 18.34 -7.10 5.01
N SER A 60 17.36 -7.24 5.92
CA SER A 60 17.14 -6.32 7.06
C SER A 60 16.86 -4.88 6.63
N LEU A 61 16.11 -4.71 5.55
CA LEU A 61 15.73 -3.43 4.94
C LEU A 61 14.20 -3.19 4.98
N LEU A 62 13.42 -4.09 5.59
CA LEU A 62 11.97 -3.99 5.61
C LEU A 62 11.50 -2.83 6.50
N LEU A 63 10.89 -1.82 5.90
CA LEU A 63 10.36 -0.63 6.57
C LEU A 63 8.84 -0.67 6.77
N LEU A 64 8.12 -1.51 6.02
CA LEU A 64 6.67 -1.52 5.98
C LEU A 64 6.10 -2.91 6.20
N ILE A 65 5.30 -3.05 7.25
CA ILE A 65 4.34 -4.14 7.44
C ILE A 65 2.95 -3.53 7.20
N SER A 66 2.15 -4.16 6.34
CA SER A 66 0.84 -3.62 5.99
C SER A 66 -0.10 -3.63 7.20
N GLY A 67 -0.86 -2.56 7.36
CA GLY A 67 -1.89 -2.43 8.39
C GLY A 67 -3.01 -3.48 8.34
N ALA A 68 -3.12 -4.23 7.22
CA ALA A 68 -4.09 -5.33 7.12
C ALA A 68 -3.66 -6.59 7.88
N PHE A 69 -2.35 -6.84 8.04
CA PHE A 69 -1.80 -7.93 8.84
C PHE A 69 -0.40 -7.62 9.32
N GLY A 70 -0.21 -7.65 10.63
CA GLY A 70 1.09 -7.50 11.28
C GLY A 70 1.03 -7.94 12.74
N VAL A 71 2.08 -8.60 13.20
CA VAL A 71 2.26 -9.00 14.61
C VAL A 71 3.45 -8.24 15.17
N PHE A 72 3.24 -7.52 16.26
CA PHE A 72 4.26 -6.71 16.90
C PHE A 72 4.54 -7.22 18.31
N ARG A 73 5.78 -7.20 18.71
CA ARG A 73 6.18 -7.48 20.08
C ARG A 73 5.69 -6.34 20.98
N ARG A 74 4.85 -6.67 21.96
CA ARG A 74 4.14 -5.67 22.78
C ARG A 74 5.09 -4.74 23.53
N ASP A 75 6.13 -5.29 24.16
CA ASP A 75 7.11 -4.51 24.92
C ASP A 75 7.87 -3.51 24.02
N ALA A 76 8.29 -3.93 22.82
CA ALA A 76 8.97 -3.07 21.87
C ALA A 76 8.03 -1.99 21.28
N LEU A 77 6.77 -2.34 21.00
CA LEU A 77 5.76 -1.41 20.51
C LEU A 77 5.43 -0.35 21.57
N VAL A 78 5.22 -0.76 22.83
CA VAL A 78 4.92 0.16 23.92
C VAL A 78 6.13 1.05 24.23
N ALA A 79 7.35 0.49 24.27
CA ALA A 79 8.57 1.27 24.45
C ALA A 79 8.80 2.30 23.35
N ALA A 80 8.36 2.03 22.13
CA ALA A 80 8.38 2.97 21.02
C ALA A 80 7.21 4.01 21.06
N GLY A 81 6.28 3.92 22.02
CA GLY A 81 5.16 4.85 22.18
C GLY A 81 3.86 4.47 21.46
N GLY A 82 3.68 3.19 21.06
CA GLY A 82 2.45 2.71 20.43
C GLY A 82 2.20 3.27 19.03
N TYR A 83 0.96 3.22 18.56
CA TYR A 83 0.54 3.84 17.30
C TYR A 83 0.31 5.34 17.47
N LYS A 84 0.74 6.14 16.50
CA LYS A 84 0.43 7.56 16.45
C LYS A 84 -0.90 7.79 15.76
N HIS A 85 -1.69 8.75 16.28
CA HIS A 85 -3.01 9.11 15.74
C HIS A 85 -2.95 10.31 14.77
N ASP A 86 -1.83 11.00 14.71
CA ASP A 86 -1.63 12.23 13.94
C ASP A 86 -0.97 12.01 12.56
N THR A 87 -0.69 10.75 12.20
CA THR A 87 -0.14 10.36 10.91
C THR A 87 -1.15 9.59 10.05
N VAL A 88 -1.05 9.74 8.73
CA VAL A 88 -1.89 9.05 7.75
C VAL A 88 -1.33 7.66 7.37
N GLY A 89 -0.05 7.41 7.66
CA GLY A 89 0.67 6.16 7.39
C GLY A 89 1.16 5.49 8.67
N GLU A 90 0.24 5.18 9.57
CA GLU A 90 0.52 4.64 10.91
C GLU A 90 1.28 3.32 10.89
N ASP A 91 1.05 2.48 9.88
CA ASP A 91 1.69 1.17 9.70
C ASP A 91 3.18 1.28 9.29
N LEU A 92 3.52 2.23 8.42
CA LEU A 92 4.90 2.54 8.05
C LEU A 92 5.62 3.25 9.21
N GLU A 93 5.00 4.27 9.78
CA GLU A 93 5.61 5.10 10.82
C GLU A 93 5.96 4.29 12.08
N VAL A 94 5.04 3.45 12.54
CA VAL A 94 5.25 2.67 13.76
C VAL A 94 6.44 1.71 13.63
N LEU A 95 6.56 1.04 12.48
CA LEU A 95 7.67 0.10 12.26
C LEU A 95 9.02 0.81 12.15
N VAL A 96 9.07 1.93 11.41
CA VAL A 96 10.28 2.77 11.30
C VAL A 96 10.71 3.28 12.68
N ARG A 97 9.78 3.76 13.48
CA ARG A 97 10.05 4.28 14.83
C ARG A 97 10.51 3.20 15.79
N MET A 98 9.92 2.00 15.74
CA MET A 98 10.37 0.86 16.53
C MET A 98 11.82 0.49 16.19
N GLN A 99 12.15 0.35 14.91
CA GLN A 99 13.50 0.04 14.45
C GLN A 99 14.50 1.14 14.84
N ARG A 100 14.11 2.41 14.66
CA ARG A 100 14.89 3.56 15.10
C ARG A 100 15.20 3.50 16.60
N SER A 101 14.19 3.25 17.43
CA SER A 101 14.33 3.12 18.88
C SER A 101 15.31 2.01 19.26
N MET A 102 15.27 0.86 18.59
CA MET A 102 16.22 -0.25 18.81
C MET A 102 17.66 0.16 18.47
N CYS A 103 17.87 0.84 17.33
CA CYS A 103 19.18 1.37 16.95
C CYS A 103 19.72 2.38 17.97
N GLU A 104 18.87 3.31 18.43
CA GLU A 104 19.26 4.34 19.40
C GLU A 104 19.64 3.76 20.77
N GLN A 105 18.99 2.63 21.15
CA GLN A 105 19.30 1.88 22.39
C GLN A 105 20.46 0.89 22.21
N GLY A 106 21.04 0.73 21.02
CA GLY A 106 22.08 -0.28 20.74
C GLY A 106 21.60 -1.72 20.91
N ARG A 107 20.28 -1.97 20.83
CA ARG A 107 19.68 -3.30 20.99
C ARG A 107 19.57 -4.01 19.64
N PRO A 108 19.96 -5.29 19.56
CA PRO A 108 19.75 -6.08 18.37
C PRO A 108 18.25 -6.26 18.11
N TYR A 109 17.84 -6.15 16.85
CA TYR A 109 16.45 -6.38 16.44
C TYR A 109 16.36 -7.06 15.08
N ARG A 110 15.23 -7.71 14.84
CA ARG A 110 14.88 -8.33 13.57
C ARG A 110 13.41 -8.09 13.24
N VAL A 111 13.14 -7.79 11.98
CA VAL A 111 11.80 -7.77 11.40
C VAL A 111 11.71 -8.93 10.42
N ALA A 112 10.73 -9.80 10.58
CA ALA A 112 10.51 -10.94 9.70
C ALA A 112 9.31 -10.72 8.79
N PHE A 113 9.27 -11.48 7.70
CA PHE A 113 8.13 -11.49 6.77
C PHE A 113 7.83 -12.92 6.35
N LEU A 114 6.55 -13.29 6.44
CA LEU A 114 6.02 -14.60 6.04
C LEU A 114 5.54 -14.51 4.58
N PRO A 115 6.08 -15.33 3.68
CA PRO A 115 5.63 -15.36 2.29
C PRO A 115 4.26 -16.02 2.15
N GLU A 116 3.84 -16.84 3.12
CA GLU A 116 2.54 -17.49 3.16
C GLU A 116 1.41 -16.47 3.26
N VAL A 117 0.26 -16.82 2.70
CA VAL A 117 -0.94 -15.96 2.73
C VAL A 117 -1.49 -15.86 4.14
N CYS A 118 -1.32 -14.71 4.75
CA CYS A 118 -1.80 -14.43 6.10
C CYS A 118 -3.12 -13.66 6.13
N CYS A 119 -3.44 -12.95 5.04
CA CYS A 119 -4.62 -12.09 5.00
C CYS A 119 -5.14 -11.93 3.57
N TRP A 120 -6.44 -11.75 3.45
CA TRP A 120 -7.13 -11.37 2.22
C TRP A 120 -7.73 -9.98 2.39
N THR A 121 -7.61 -9.14 1.37
CA THR A 121 -8.13 -7.77 1.42
C THR A 121 -8.85 -7.41 0.14
N GLU A 122 -9.88 -6.59 0.24
CA GLU A 122 -10.54 -5.99 -0.90
C GLU A 122 -9.75 -4.77 -1.37
N VAL A 123 -9.48 -4.71 -2.68
CA VAL A 123 -8.85 -3.55 -3.30
C VAL A 123 -9.89 -2.68 -4.01
N PRO A 124 -9.63 -1.38 -4.18
CA PRO A 124 -10.52 -0.47 -4.88
C PRO A 124 -10.90 -0.96 -6.28
N THR A 125 -12.20 -0.95 -6.57
CA THR A 125 -12.74 -1.29 -7.89
C THR A 125 -12.97 -0.07 -8.78
N THR A 126 -12.84 1.14 -8.21
CA THR A 126 -13.02 2.41 -8.92
C THR A 126 -11.74 3.22 -8.95
N ILE A 127 -11.55 4.00 -10.02
CA ILE A 127 -10.39 4.92 -10.16
C ILE A 127 -10.36 5.94 -9.02
N VAL A 128 -11.52 6.43 -8.59
CA VAL A 128 -11.62 7.39 -7.48
C VAL A 128 -11.16 6.76 -6.16
N GLY A 129 -11.59 5.53 -5.87
CA GLY A 129 -11.16 4.78 -4.69
C GLY A 129 -9.65 4.53 -4.70
N LEU A 130 -9.11 4.08 -5.84
CA LEU A 130 -7.68 3.85 -6.02
C LEU A 130 -6.88 5.16 -5.86
N ARG A 131 -7.31 6.25 -6.49
CA ARG A 131 -6.69 7.56 -6.35
C ARG A 131 -6.60 8.00 -4.89
N ASN A 132 -7.71 7.91 -4.16
CA ASN A 132 -7.75 8.32 -2.75
C ASN A 132 -6.81 7.46 -1.89
N GLN A 133 -6.77 6.14 -2.13
CA GLN A 133 -5.87 5.22 -1.45
C GLN A 133 -4.40 5.57 -1.71
N ARG A 134 -4.00 5.76 -2.98
CA ARG A 134 -2.61 6.07 -3.36
C ARG A 134 -2.16 7.45 -2.90
N THR A 135 -3.04 8.44 -2.99
CA THR A 135 -2.80 9.78 -2.42
C THR A 135 -2.47 9.68 -0.94
N ARG A 136 -3.26 8.91 -0.17
CA ARG A 136 -3.05 8.70 1.26
C ARG A 136 -1.73 7.98 1.56
N TRP A 137 -1.43 6.88 0.86
CA TRP A 137 -0.18 6.16 1.05
C TRP A 137 1.04 7.04 0.80
N GLN A 138 0.97 7.84 -0.25
CA GLN A 138 2.03 8.79 -0.58
C GLN A 138 2.23 9.85 0.51
N GLN A 139 1.14 10.39 1.07
CA GLN A 139 1.22 11.34 2.19
C GLN A 139 1.87 10.69 3.43
N GLY A 140 1.45 9.49 3.81
CA GLY A 140 2.01 8.76 4.94
C GLY A 140 3.50 8.46 4.78
N ALA A 141 3.95 8.11 3.57
CA ALA A 141 5.36 7.90 3.28
C ALA A 141 6.18 9.19 3.46
N ILE A 142 5.68 10.33 2.96
CA ILE A 142 6.35 11.64 3.12
C ILE A 142 6.37 12.07 4.59
N GLU A 143 5.26 11.93 5.31
CA GLU A 143 5.19 12.23 6.75
C GLU A 143 6.23 11.42 7.54
N THR A 144 6.35 10.12 7.25
CA THR A 144 7.33 9.24 7.89
C THR A 144 8.76 9.64 7.55
N LEU A 145 9.04 9.93 6.27
CA LEU A 145 10.36 10.39 5.82
C LEU A 145 10.78 11.68 6.53
N LEU A 146 9.90 12.66 6.64
CA LEU A 146 10.20 13.94 7.29
C LEU A 146 10.31 13.82 8.81
N THR A 147 9.46 13.01 9.43
CA THR A 147 9.51 12.73 10.88
C THR A 147 10.83 12.07 11.28
N HIS A 148 11.33 11.18 10.45
CA HIS A 148 12.55 10.42 10.72
C HIS A 148 13.74 10.85 9.84
N ARG A 149 13.74 12.07 9.29
CA ARG A 149 14.77 12.58 8.36
C ARG A 149 16.21 12.48 8.88
N THR A 150 16.40 12.49 10.19
CA THR A 150 17.73 12.33 10.82
C THR A 150 18.34 10.95 10.60
N MET A 151 17.55 9.97 10.13
CA MET A 151 18.02 8.64 9.77
C MET A 151 18.64 8.60 8.37
N LEU A 152 18.29 9.56 7.49
CA LEU A 152 18.70 9.57 6.09
C LEU A 152 20.21 9.71 5.97
N PHE A 153 20.86 8.75 5.31
CA PHE A 153 22.32 8.64 5.14
C PHE A 153 23.13 8.62 6.45
N ASN A 154 22.48 8.31 7.59
CA ASN A 154 23.13 8.31 8.89
C ASN A 154 23.63 6.92 9.28
N PRO A 155 24.97 6.70 9.38
CA PRO A 155 25.58 5.42 9.69
C PRO A 155 25.24 4.90 11.10
N ARG A 156 24.78 5.77 12.02
CA ARG A 156 24.32 5.37 13.35
C ARG A 156 23.18 4.33 13.28
N TYR A 157 22.38 4.35 12.22
CA TYR A 157 21.27 3.44 12.01
C TYR A 157 21.65 2.26 11.09
N GLY A 158 22.93 2.06 10.78
CA GLY A 158 23.42 0.95 9.95
C GLY A 158 22.71 0.86 8.60
N ARG A 159 22.29 -0.34 8.20
CA ARG A 159 21.58 -0.57 6.93
C ARG A 159 20.25 0.19 6.83
N LEU A 160 19.58 0.41 7.95
CA LEU A 160 18.33 1.16 7.99
C LEU A 160 18.54 2.59 7.47
N GLY A 161 19.56 3.30 8.00
CA GLY A 161 19.86 4.68 7.63
C GLY A 161 20.60 4.83 6.31
N LEU A 162 21.49 3.89 5.97
CA LEU A 162 22.34 4.00 4.78
C LEU A 162 21.69 3.43 3.51
N VAL A 163 20.73 2.53 3.64
CA VAL A 163 20.13 1.85 2.49
C VAL A 163 18.61 1.93 2.50
N ALA A 164 17.94 1.41 3.54
CA ALA A 164 16.47 1.29 3.51
C ALA A 164 15.78 2.65 3.46
N PHE A 165 16.20 3.60 4.27
CA PHE A 165 15.61 4.93 4.32
C PHE A 165 15.91 5.80 3.09
N PRO A 166 17.15 5.80 2.51
CA PRO A 166 17.42 6.39 1.20
C PRO A 166 16.62 5.76 0.06
N LEU A 167 16.42 4.43 0.04
CA LEU A 167 15.57 3.78 -0.95
C LEU A 167 14.11 4.23 -0.83
N LEU A 168 13.57 4.31 0.38
CA LEU A 168 12.23 4.84 0.60
C LEU A 168 12.11 6.30 0.10
N ALA A 169 13.11 7.13 0.36
CA ALA A 169 13.13 8.51 -0.13
C ALA A 169 13.22 8.57 -1.67
N LEU A 170 14.01 7.69 -2.27
CA LEU A 170 14.13 7.59 -3.72
C LEU A 170 12.81 7.11 -4.35
N GLU A 171 12.20 6.06 -3.82
CA GLU A 171 10.98 5.48 -4.37
C GLU A 171 9.74 6.35 -4.16
N ASP A 172 9.59 6.93 -2.97
CA ASP A 172 8.35 7.62 -2.60
C ASP A 172 8.42 9.16 -2.72
N LEU A 173 9.60 9.76 -2.74
CA LEU A 173 9.71 11.20 -2.92
C LEU A 173 10.29 11.57 -4.28
N ALA A 174 11.46 11.07 -4.62
CA ALA A 174 12.14 11.41 -5.87
C ALA A 174 11.53 10.71 -7.09
N GLY A 175 11.18 9.42 -6.98
CA GLY A 175 10.68 8.61 -8.09
C GLY A 175 9.49 9.23 -8.81
N PRO A 176 8.39 9.59 -8.15
CA PRO A 176 7.23 10.21 -8.81
C PRO A 176 7.56 11.52 -9.53
N VAL A 177 8.46 12.31 -8.96
CA VAL A 177 8.88 13.59 -9.56
C VAL A 177 9.74 13.36 -10.79
N LEU A 178 10.73 12.46 -10.69
CA LEU A 178 11.64 12.13 -11.81
C LEU A 178 10.88 11.49 -12.97
N GLU A 179 9.95 10.59 -12.68
CA GLU A 179 9.13 9.95 -13.70
C GLU A 179 8.21 10.95 -14.40
N PHE A 180 7.60 11.86 -13.64
CA PHE A 180 6.80 12.94 -14.21
C PHE A 180 7.64 13.88 -15.10
N LEU A 181 8.83 14.25 -14.66
CA LEU A 181 9.76 15.03 -15.48
C LEU A 181 10.11 14.30 -16.77
N GLY A 182 10.33 12.96 -16.71
CA GLY A 182 10.54 12.13 -17.89
C GLY A 182 9.38 12.20 -18.87
N TYR A 183 8.14 12.11 -18.39
CA TYR A 183 6.94 12.24 -19.26
C TYR A 183 6.82 13.61 -19.91
N PHE A 184 7.37 14.64 -19.33
CA PHE A 184 7.39 15.99 -19.91
C PHE A 184 8.62 16.21 -20.83
N LEU A 185 9.81 15.84 -20.38
CA LEU A 185 11.06 16.13 -21.08
C LEU A 185 11.24 15.30 -22.35
N ILE A 186 10.74 14.05 -22.39
CA ILE A 186 10.84 13.19 -23.58
C ILE A 186 10.08 13.81 -24.76
N PRO A 187 8.79 14.18 -24.67
CA PRO A 187 8.09 14.86 -25.75
C PRO A 187 8.73 16.19 -26.17
N VAL A 188 9.17 16.98 -25.18
CA VAL A 188 9.87 18.25 -25.46
C VAL A 188 11.16 18.00 -26.23
N GLY A 189 11.99 17.05 -25.80
CA GLY A 189 13.23 16.68 -26.49
C GLY A 189 13.01 16.18 -27.91
N LEU A 190 11.92 15.45 -28.17
CA LEU A 190 11.53 15.00 -29.50
C LEU A 190 11.08 16.18 -30.39
N ILE A 191 10.26 17.11 -29.88
CA ILE A 191 9.73 18.26 -30.62
C ILE A 191 10.88 19.21 -31.03
N PHE A 192 11.82 19.48 -30.12
CA PHE A 192 12.95 20.38 -30.36
C PHE A 192 14.17 19.71 -30.98
N GLY A 193 14.10 18.39 -31.28
CA GLY A 193 15.18 17.65 -31.92
C GLY A 193 16.40 17.36 -31.01
N PHE A 194 16.28 17.54 -29.70
CA PHE A 194 17.34 17.20 -28.73
C PHE A 194 17.43 15.70 -28.43
N LEU A 195 16.37 14.96 -28.73
CA LEU A 195 16.28 13.52 -28.48
C LEU A 195 16.00 12.77 -29.79
N ASP A 196 16.85 11.79 -30.12
CA ASP A 196 16.62 10.94 -31.29
C ASP A 196 15.37 10.03 -31.00
N PRO A 197 14.37 10.01 -31.91
CA PRO A 197 13.19 9.18 -31.78
C PRO A 197 13.49 7.69 -31.57
N LYS A 198 14.55 7.17 -32.20
CA LYS A 198 14.95 5.76 -32.05
C LYS A 198 15.40 5.46 -30.62
N VAL A 199 16.16 6.38 -30.01
CA VAL A 199 16.61 6.26 -28.62
C VAL A 199 15.40 6.33 -27.66
N ALA A 200 14.46 7.26 -27.91
CA ALA A 200 13.24 7.35 -27.10
C ALA A 200 12.38 6.07 -27.15
N ILE A 201 12.20 5.51 -28.37
CA ILE A 201 11.46 4.25 -28.55
C ILE A 201 12.19 3.09 -27.86
N LEU A 202 13.52 2.98 -28.05
CA LEU A 202 14.31 1.92 -27.42
C LEU A 202 14.21 1.97 -25.89
N PHE A 203 14.32 3.17 -25.32
CA PHE A 203 14.17 3.36 -23.86
C PHE A 203 12.78 2.99 -23.37
N PHE A 204 11.74 3.40 -24.08
CA PHE A 204 10.35 3.03 -23.77
C PHE A 204 10.16 1.50 -23.82
N LEU A 205 10.61 0.85 -24.89
CA LEU A 205 10.52 -0.60 -25.02
C LEU A 205 11.28 -1.33 -23.89
N LEU A 206 12.48 -0.86 -23.56
CA LEU A 206 13.28 -1.44 -22.46
C LEU A 206 12.53 -1.33 -21.12
N THR A 207 11.90 -0.17 -20.85
CA THR A 207 11.11 0.05 -19.64
C THR A 207 9.89 -0.89 -19.60
N CYS A 208 9.18 -1.07 -20.72
CA CYS A 208 8.05 -1.97 -20.81
C CYS A 208 8.47 -3.43 -20.63
N VAL A 209 9.57 -3.86 -21.24
CA VAL A 209 10.12 -5.22 -21.11
C VAL A 209 10.53 -5.47 -19.66
N PHE A 210 11.28 -4.59 -19.03
CA PHE A 210 11.69 -4.71 -17.64
C PHE A 210 10.48 -4.77 -16.70
N GLY A 211 9.49 -3.88 -16.92
CA GLY A 211 8.25 -3.88 -16.18
C GLY A 211 7.47 -5.18 -16.32
N THR A 212 7.41 -5.74 -17.53
CA THR A 212 6.74 -7.02 -17.80
C THR A 212 7.48 -8.19 -17.15
N ILE A 213 8.82 -8.24 -17.23
CA ILE A 213 9.63 -9.28 -16.60
C ILE A 213 9.42 -9.30 -15.09
N THR A 214 9.42 -8.14 -14.43
CA THR A 214 9.22 -8.04 -12.97
C THR A 214 7.81 -8.48 -12.56
N SER A 215 6.78 -8.16 -13.35
CA SER A 215 5.40 -8.54 -13.10
C SER A 215 5.14 -10.02 -13.38
N ALA A 216 5.62 -10.52 -14.52
CA ALA A 216 5.53 -11.94 -14.85
C ALA A 216 6.34 -12.81 -13.88
N GLY A 217 7.53 -12.34 -13.49
CA GLY A 217 8.35 -13.01 -12.48
C GLY A 217 7.64 -13.14 -11.13
N SER A 218 6.95 -12.10 -10.67
CA SER A 218 6.16 -12.16 -9.44
C SER A 218 4.97 -13.12 -9.54
N LEU A 219 4.33 -13.18 -10.72
CA LEU A 219 3.24 -14.12 -11.00
C LEU A 219 3.74 -15.58 -11.02
N LEU A 220 4.92 -15.82 -11.59
CA LEU A 220 5.55 -17.16 -11.59
C LEU A 220 5.98 -17.57 -10.19
N LEU A 221 6.49 -16.65 -9.38
CA LEU A 221 6.82 -16.92 -7.97
C LEU A 221 5.56 -17.30 -7.17
N GLU A 222 4.46 -16.64 -7.43
CA GLU A 222 3.17 -16.98 -6.80
C GLU A 222 2.72 -18.39 -7.14
N GLU A 223 2.77 -18.76 -8.42
CA GLU A 223 2.37 -20.09 -8.91
C GLU A 223 3.27 -21.19 -8.33
N TRP A 224 4.57 -20.91 -8.21
CA TRP A 224 5.54 -21.89 -7.71
C TRP A 224 5.45 -22.11 -6.19
N GLN A 225 5.27 -21.05 -5.41
CA GLN A 225 5.35 -21.12 -3.94
C GLN A 225 4.07 -21.63 -3.25
N LEU A 226 2.90 -21.35 -3.82
CA LEU A 226 1.66 -21.36 -3.03
C LEU A 226 0.61 -22.35 -3.51
N ARG A 227 0.92 -23.27 -4.41
CA ARG A 227 0.03 -24.18 -5.15
C ARG A 227 -0.89 -23.42 -6.13
N PRO A 228 -1.18 -23.95 -7.31
CA PRO A 228 -2.08 -23.34 -8.28
C PRO A 228 -3.48 -23.23 -7.65
N THR A 229 -3.80 -22.08 -7.11
CA THR A 229 -5.11 -21.79 -6.52
C THR A 229 -6.04 -21.16 -7.53
N ALA A 230 -5.49 -20.69 -8.66
CA ALA A 230 -6.23 -20.10 -9.75
C ALA A 230 -6.34 -21.09 -10.93
N THR A 231 -7.38 -20.95 -11.73
CA THR A 231 -7.53 -21.73 -12.96
C THR A 231 -6.51 -21.26 -14.02
N THR A 232 -6.18 -22.11 -15.00
CA THR A 232 -5.36 -21.72 -16.16
C THR A 232 -5.87 -20.44 -16.83
N ARG A 233 -7.20 -20.24 -16.83
CA ARG A 233 -7.84 -19.04 -17.36
C ARG A 233 -7.49 -17.79 -16.53
N ASP A 234 -7.43 -17.91 -15.20
CA ASP A 234 -7.10 -16.80 -14.31
C ASP A 234 -5.62 -16.45 -14.41
N PHE A 235 -4.76 -17.46 -14.52
CA PHE A 235 -3.34 -17.25 -14.80
C PHE A 235 -3.13 -16.49 -16.11
N ALA A 236 -3.77 -16.91 -17.20
CA ALA A 236 -3.70 -16.22 -18.49
C ALA A 236 -4.20 -14.76 -18.41
N ARG A 237 -5.27 -14.49 -17.64
CA ARG A 237 -5.78 -13.15 -17.41
C ARG A 237 -4.78 -12.25 -16.66
N LEU A 238 -4.08 -12.80 -15.67
CA LEU A 238 -3.04 -12.07 -14.93
C LEU A 238 -1.80 -11.88 -15.79
N ALA A 239 -1.40 -12.88 -16.60
CA ALA A 239 -0.29 -12.75 -17.53
C ALA A 239 -0.54 -11.64 -18.57
N VAL A 240 -1.73 -11.57 -19.14
CA VAL A 240 -2.12 -10.45 -20.03
C VAL A 240 -2.13 -9.11 -19.28
N ALA A 241 -2.64 -9.08 -18.06
CA ALA A 241 -2.66 -7.88 -17.26
C ALA A 241 -1.25 -7.38 -16.91
N SER A 242 -0.26 -8.27 -16.69
CA SER A 242 1.14 -7.92 -16.41
C SER A 242 1.83 -7.20 -17.57
N ILE A 243 1.35 -7.39 -18.79
CA ILE A 243 1.84 -6.65 -19.97
C ILE A 243 1.10 -5.31 -20.07
N ILE A 244 -0.24 -5.34 -19.98
CA ILE A 244 -1.08 -4.16 -20.20
C ILE A 244 -0.89 -3.09 -19.12
N GLU A 245 -0.55 -3.45 -17.88
CA GLU A 245 -0.36 -2.47 -16.80
C GLU A 245 0.74 -1.44 -17.10
N ASN A 246 1.68 -1.75 -18.00
CA ASN A 246 2.73 -0.82 -18.42
C ASN A 246 2.19 0.33 -19.28
N PHE A 247 0.98 0.16 -19.85
CA PHE A 247 0.34 1.11 -20.74
C PHE A 247 -0.85 1.78 -20.04
N GLY A 248 -0.64 2.91 -19.40
CA GLY A 248 -1.68 3.71 -18.76
C GLY A 248 -1.82 3.52 -17.26
N TYR A 249 -1.87 2.27 -16.73
CA TYR A 249 -2.11 2.04 -15.31
C TYR A 249 -0.95 2.57 -14.43
N ARG A 250 0.29 2.25 -14.75
CA ARG A 250 1.46 2.75 -14.00
C ARG A 250 1.57 4.26 -14.05
N GLN A 251 1.35 4.86 -15.22
CA GLN A 251 1.34 6.32 -15.40
C GLN A 251 0.25 6.98 -14.55
N MET A 252 -0.94 6.40 -14.53
CA MET A 252 -2.04 6.86 -13.69
C MET A 252 -1.67 6.82 -12.19
N LEU A 253 -1.01 5.75 -11.73
CA LEU A 253 -0.55 5.66 -10.34
C LEU A 253 0.43 6.78 -9.99
N GLN A 254 1.34 7.12 -10.89
CA GLN A 254 2.29 8.23 -10.65
C GLN A 254 1.58 9.58 -10.50
N LEU A 255 0.56 9.85 -11.30
CA LEU A 255 -0.27 11.06 -11.13
C LEU A 255 -0.95 11.09 -9.75
N PHE A 256 -1.40 9.93 -9.24
CA PHE A 256 -1.99 9.85 -7.90
C PHE A 256 -0.95 10.07 -6.79
N ARG A 257 0.29 9.61 -7.00
CA ARG A 257 1.41 9.85 -6.08
C ARG A 257 1.80 11.34 -6.07
N LEU A 258 1.91 11.97 -7.23
CA LEU A 258 2.14 13.43 -7.33
C LEU A 258 1.03 14.23 -6.64
N ARG A 259 -0.22 13.81 -6.79
CA ARG A 259 -1.33 14.39 -6.04
C ARG A 259 -1.13 14.23 -4.53
N GLY A 260 -0.60 13.10 -4.06
CA GLY A 260 -0.25 12.88 -2.65
C GLY A 260 0.80 13.87 -2.15
N ILE A 261 1.86 14.10 -2.93
CA ILE A 261 2.88 15.13 -2.63
C ILE A 261 2.22 16.52 -2.54
N TRP A 262 1.39 16.86 -3.51
CA TRP A 262 0.69 18.15 -3.54
C TRP A 262 -0.25 18.35 -2.34
N HIS A 263 -1.02 17.33 -1.96
CA HIS A 263 -1.90 17.38 -0.79
C HIS A 263 -1.08 17.56 0.50
N PHE A 264 0.05 16.87 0.60
CA PHE A 264 0.96 17.03 1.73
C PHE A 264 1.50 18.46 1.83
N LEU A 265 1.99 19.04 0.74
CA LEU A 265 2.49 20.41 0.70
C LEU A 265 1.42 21.46 1.07
N LYS A 266 0.16 21.18 0.77
CA LYS A 266 -0.98 22.02 1.17
C LYS A 266 -1.46 21.82 2.61
N GLY A 267 -0.86 20.90 3.36
CA GLY A 267 -1.28 20.57 4.73
C GLY A 267 -2.66 19.92 4.82
N ASN A 268 -3.17 19.35 3.70
CA ASN A 268 -4.50 18.74 3.66
C ASN A 268 -4.45 17.33 4.22
N LYS A 269 -4.92 17.14 5.45
CA LYS A 269 -5.02 15.84 6.15
C LYS A 269 -6.42 15.20 6.03
N SER A 270 -7.25 15.63 5.08
CA SER A 270 -8.60 15.09 4.92
C SER A 270 -8.58 13.60 4.54
N TRP A 271 -9.25 12.79 5.33
CA TRP A 271 -9.40 11.37 5.09
C TRP A 271 -10.66 11.11 4.27
N ALA A 272 -10.50 10.83 2.97
CA ALA A 272 -11.60 10.32 2.17
C ALA A 272 -11.70 8.80 2.34
N ALA A 273 -12.84 8.32 2.83
CA ALA A 273 -13.11 6.89 2.93
C ALA A 273 -13.01 6.22 1.55
N VAL A 274 -12.37 5.05 1.50
CA VAL A 274 -12.36 4.21 0.30
C VAL A 274 -13.62 3.35 0.34
N PRO A 275 -14.56 3.52 -0.61
CA PRO A 275 -15.75 2.68 -0.67
C PRO A 275 -15.35 1.21 -0.85
N ARG A 276 -15.85 0.34 0.02
CA ARG A 276 -15.72 -1.11 -0.11
C ARG A 276 -17.05 -1.67 -0.60
N VAL A 277 -17.01 -2.57 -1.58
CA VAL A 277 -18.23 -3.19 -2.14
C VAL A 277 -18.75 -4.28 -1.21
N GLY A 278 -17.86 -4.83 -0.36
CA GLY A 278 -18.14 -5.98 0.49
C GLY A 278 -17.94 -7.31 -0.27
N LEU A 279 -17.34 -8.29 0.39
CA LEU A 279 -17.03 -9.60 -0.19
C LEU A 279 -18.12 -10.64 0.11
N ALA A 280 -19.05 -10.34 1.03
CA ALA A 280 -20.16 -11.23 1.32
C ALA A 280 -21.07 -11.33 0.09
N ASN A 281 -21.43 -12.54 -0.31
CA ASN A 281 -22.57 -12.78 -1.18
C ASN A 281 -23.80 -12.24 -0.47
N SER A 282 -24.16 -11.00 -0.73
CA SER A 282 -25.40 -10.43 -0.23
C SER A 282 -26.55 -11.16 -0.91
N THR A 283 -27.06 -12.22 -0.32
CA THR A 283 -28.47 -12.54 -0.41
C THR A 283 -29.20 -11.25 -0.06
N GLY A 284 -30.21 -10.87 -0.84
CA GLY A 284 -30.84 -9.52 -0.80
C GLY A 284 -31.26 -8.99 0.59
N GLU A 285 -31.24 -9.83 1.62
CA GLU A 285 -31.52 -9.47 3.03
C GLU A 285 -30.38 -8.69 3.72
N ASP A 286 -29.11 -8.97 3.39
CA ASP A 286 -27.97 -8.24 4.00
C ASP A 286 -27.81 -6.81 3.48
N ARG A 287 -28.28 -6.51 2.26
CA ARG A 287 -28.35 -5.13 1.74
C ARG A 287 -29.35 -4.28 2.51
N ILE A 288 -30.47 -4.87 2.91
CA ILE A 288 -31.51 -4.15 3.68
C ILE A 288 -31.03 -3.84 5.10
N HIS A 289 -30.25 -4.75 5.72
CA HIS A 289 -29.68 -4.53 7.05
C HIS A 289 -28.50 -3.55 7.06
N SER A 290 -27.66 -3.54 6.05
CA SER A 290 -26.55 -2.58 5.93
C SER A 290 -27.07 -1.14 5.65
N ASP A 291 -28.09 -1.00 4.83
CA ASP A 291 -28.74 0.28 4.54
C ASP A 291 -29.52 0.82 5.76
N ARG A 292 -30.15 -0.06 6.55
CA ARG A 292 -30.81 0.34 7.82
C ARG A 292 -29.78 0.82 8.85
N ARG A 293 -28.66 0.11 9.03
CA ARG A 293 -27.58 0.55 9.95
C ARG A 293 -26.91 1.85 9.53
N ALA A 294 -26.78 2.10 8.23
CA ALA A 294 -26.26 3.36 7.72
C ALA A 294 -27.24 4.51 7.96
N LYS A 295 -28.56 4.30 7.78
CA LYS A 295 -29.61 5.27 8.07
C LYS A 295 -29.74 5.56 9.58
N ASP A 296 -29.69 4.54 10.44
CA ASP A 296 -29.73 4.70 11.89
C ASP A 296 -28.55 5.49 12.43
N LYS A 297 -27.34 5.27 11.92
CA LYS A 297 -26.16 6.08 12.27
C LYS A 297 -26.29 7.55 11.83
N THR A 298 -26.92 7.79 10.69
CA THR A 298 -27.16 9.16 10.19
C THR A 298 -28.25 9.88 11.02
N ILE A 299 -29.24 9.14 11.52
CA ILE A 299 -30.31 9.67 12.38
C ILE A 299 -29.78 9.93 13.80
N SER A 300 -28.96 9.03 14.36
CA SER A 300 -28.35 9.21 15.68
C SER A 300 -27.40 10.41 15.72
N HIS A 301 -26.63 10.64 14.66
CA HIS A 301 -25.76 11.83 14.57
C HIS A 301 -26.52 13.16 14.37
N ARG A 302 -27.77 13.10 13.87
CA ARG A 302 -28.66 14.28 13.80
C ARG A 302 -29.39 14.57 15.12
N ALA A 303 -29.56 13.58 15.98
CA ALA A 303 -30.22 13.74 17.27
C ALA A 303 -29.27 14.32 18.35
N GLU A 304 -27.94 14.14 18.21
CA GLU A 304 -26.96 14.68 19.17
C GLU A 304 -26.53 16.13 18.91
N VAL A 305 -27.03 16.76 17.83
CA VAL A 305 -26.73 18.17 17.51
C VAL A 305 -28.01 19.01 17.61
N ARG A 306 -28.75 18.94 18.71
CA ARG A 306 -29.66 19.98 19.09
C ARG A 306 -29.10 20.75 20.29
N PRO A 307 -28.81 22.06 20.17
CA PRO A 307 -28.42 22.86 21.33
C PRO A 307 -29.59 23.01 22.28
N LEU A 308 -29.35 22.76 23.54
CA LEU A 308 -30.14 23.21 24.66
C LEU A 308 -30.08 24.76 24.70
N ILE A 309 -31.03 25.39 24.05
CA ILE A 309 -31.41 26.77 24.33
C ILE A 309 -32.91 26.71 24.60
N ASP A 310 -33.26 26.80 25.86
CA ASP A 310 -34.31 27.63 26.39
C ASP A 310 -34.33 27.42 27.90
N GLY A 311 -33.78 28.39 28.55
CA GLY A 311 -33.99 28.62 29.96
C GLY A 311 -35.30 29.33 30.16
N GLU A 312 -35.91 29.11 31.24
CA GLU A 312 -36.65 30.12 32.02
C GLU A 312 -36.91 29.53 33.40
N GLY A 313 -36.32 30.17 34.42
CA GLY A 313 -36.73 29.96 35.78
C GLY A 313 -38.06 30.59 36.06
N PRO A 314 -38.68 30.26 37.20
CA PRO A 314 -39.02 31.35 38.10
C PRO A 314 -38.87 31.04 39.61
N ARG A 315 -38.55 32.12 40.31
CA ARG A 315 -38.78 32.49 41.73
C ARG A 315 -37.96 31.74 42.78
#